data_de486502f962fff88cc6c94399d9d010
#
_entry.id   de486502f962fff88cc6c94399d9d010
#
_cell.length_a   1.000
_cell.length_b   1.000
_cell.length_c   1.000
_cell.angle_alpha   90.00
_cell.angle_beta   90.00
_cell.angle_gamma   90.00
#
_symmetry.space_group_name_H-M   'P 1'
#
loop_
_entity.id
_entity.type
_entity.pdbx_description
1 polymer ?
#
loop_
_entity_poly.entity_id
_entity_poly.type
_entity_poly.pdbx_seq_one_letter_code
_entity_poly.pdbx_strand_id
1 'polypeptide(L)'
;MTIKYGDTFLKRMLNFVNDIYVDNEQIQAKKDETENQFLFIIAHLFIQSLEKAVVLGLPQQYQKQQERSQKVRGSINFNDYLKRDIPFQGKLTTTFRERMYIQEIIDVLYLALKKLESVFGKEIHSRLLGLSQFLKQQYSGRFASYETIQRAKTHQTINNPMYRGFKKVLEYAEIILLNKDLMPDNEKQNLATTGYLFDIAELYEIYLEKLLSRNFPEWLVSGQVEIPIYQKQFYRRSIFPDLIMKHRTSG
;
A
#
# COMPACT_ATOMS: atom_id res chain seq x y z
N MET A 1 -9.47 -0.74 25.82
CA MET A 1 -8.45 -1.80 25.73
C MET A 1 -7.16 -1.21 26.28
N THR A 2 -6.71 -1.63 27.46
CA THR A 2 -5.52 -1.03 28.10
C THR A 2 -4.29 -1.68 27.47
N ILE A 3 -3.47 -0.88 26.77
CA ILE A 3 -2.25 -1.37 26.12
C ILE A 3 -1.23 -1.71 27.21
N LYS A 4 -0.80 -2.97 27.26
CA LYS A 4 0.12 -3.53 28.27
C LYS A 4 1.48 -2.81 28.34
N TYR A 5 1.86 -2.06 27.29
CA TYR A 5 3.20 -1.45 27.14
C TYR A 5 3.19 0.09 27.09
N GLY A 6 2.07 0.76 27.32
CA GLY A 6 1.96 2.21 27.25
C GLY A 6 2.14 2.79 25.84
N ASP A 7 1.48 3.93 25.59
CA ASP A 7 1.40 4.56 24.26
C ASP A 7 2.76 5.06 23.75
N THR A 8 3.61 5.53 24.63
CA THR A 8 4.96 6.02 24.30
C THR A 8 5.85 4.91 23.73
N PHE A 9 5.76 3.70 24.28
CA PHE A 9 6.55 2.56 23.79
C PHE A 9 6.07 2.10 22.42
N LEU A 10 4.76 2.07 22.17
CA LEU A 10 4.18 1.75 20.86
C LEU A 10 4.65 2.73 19.79
N LYS A 11 4.59 4.04 20.07
CA LYS A 11 5.11 5.09 19.18
C LYS A 11 6.60 4.90 18.88
N ARG A 12 7.39 4.58 19.91
CA ARG A 12 8.83 4.31 19.74
C ARG A 12 9.10 3.08 18.88
N MET A 13 8.36 2.00 19.05
CA MET A 13 8.48 0.80 18.20
C MET A 13 8.18 1.13 16.74
N LEU A 14 7.06 1.82 16.48
CA LEU A 14 6.64 2.21 15.13
C LEU A 14 7.68 3.11 14.43
N ASN A 15 8.18 4.11 15.14
CA ASN A 15 9.21 5.00 14.61
C ASN A 15 10.49 4.23 14.29
N PHE A 16 10.92 3.35 15.18
CA PHE A 16 12.14 2.58 15.00
C PHE A 16 12.03 1.58 13.85
N VAL A 17 10.90 0.88 13.72
CA VAL A 17 10.64 -0.08 12.64
C VAL A 17 10.67 0.61 11.27
N ASN A 18 10.17 1.83 11.19
CA ASN A 18 10.06 2.56 9.92
C ASN A 18 11.20 3.55 9.64
N ASP A 19 12.23 3.62 10.51
CA ASP A 19 13.34 4.61 10.45
C ASP A 19 12.84 6.07 10.39
N ILE A 20 11.69 6.34 11.01
CA ILE A 20 11.10 7.66 11.08
C ILE A 20 11.50 8.28 12.41
N TYR A 21 12.32 9.31 12.37
CA TYR A 21 12.63 10.15 13.51
C TYR A 21 11.59 11.27 13.60
N VAL A 22 10.43 10.96 14.18
CA VAL A 22 9.46 12.00 14.54
C VAL A 22 9.82 12.52 15.92
N ASP A 23 10.26 13.75 16.01
CA ASP A 23 10.44 14.43 17.29
C ASP A 23 9.10 14.50 18.02
N ASN A 24 9.04 13.95 19.23
CA ASN A 24 7.82 13.88 20.03
C ASN A 24 7.23 15.26 20.40
N GLU A 25 7.97 16.35 20.17
CA GLU A 25 7.54 17.69 20.52
C GLU A 25 6.57 18.33 19.52
N GLN A 26 6.53 17.86 18.26
CA GLN A 26 5.63 18.40 17.23
C GLN A 26 4.21 17.81 17.23
N ILE A 27 3.95 16.76 17.98
CA ILE A 27 2.62 16.14 18.12
C ILE A 27 1.87 16.74 19.35
N GLN A 28 2.12 17.96 19.70
CA GLN A 28 1.32 18.73 20.66
C GLN A 28 0.19 19.49 19.95
N ALA A 29 -0.78 18.80 19.41
CA ALA A 29 -2.01 19.42 18.98
C ALA A 29 -3.21 18.71 19.62
N LYS A 30 -3.65 19.33 20.66
CA LYS A 30 -5.01 19.40 21.22
C LYS A 30 -6.09 18.60 20.49
N LYS A 31 -6.75 17.72 21.27
CA LYS A 31 -7.99 16.97 21.02
C LYS A 31 -7.85 15.69 20.17
N ASP A 32 -8.22 14.59 20.85
CA ASP A 32 -8.31 13.21 20.40
C ASP A 32 -6.98 12.45 20.24
N GLU A 33 -6.24 12.34 21.35
CA GLU A 33 -4.98 11.57 21.40
C GLU A 33 -5.15 10.11 20.93
N THR A 34 -6.29 9.50 21.20
CA THR A 34 -6.55 8.09 20.81
C THR A 34 -6.82 7.91 19.32
N GLU A 35 -7.57 8.82 18.68
CA GLU A 35 -7.85 8.75 17.22
C GLU A 35 -6.58 9.00 16.40
N ASN A 36 -5.76 9.95 16.82
CA ASN A 36 -4.49 10.22 16.16
C ASN A 36 -3.48 9.09 16.31
N GLN A 37 -3.46 8.40 17.45
CA GLN A 37 -2.61 7.23 17.67
C GLN A 37 -2.99 6.07 16.76
N PHE A 38 -4.29 5.78 16.66
CA PHE A 38 -4.79 4.75 15.76
C PHE A 38 -4.46 5.05 14.30
N LEU A 39 -4.71 6.30 13.86
CA LEU A 39 -4.37 6.71 12.50
C LEU A 39 -2.87 6.60 12.22
N PHE A 40 -2.02 6.89 13.20
CA PHE A 40 -0.58 6.75 13.08
C PHE A 40 -0.15 5.29 12.85
N ILE A 41 -0.76 4.34 13.58
CA ILE A 41 -0.53 2.91 13.38
C ILE A 41 -0.95 2.49 11.97
N ILE A 42 -2.16 2.88 11.54
CA ILE A 42 -2.66 2.56 10.21
C ILE A 42 -1.79 3.17 9.12
N ALA A 43 -1.28 4.38 9.32
CA ALA A 43 -0.35 5.02 8.40
C ALA A 43 0.92 4.20 8.18
N HIS A 44 1.52 3.69 9.25
CA HIS A 44 2.70 2.83 9.15
C HIS A 44 2.41 1.50 8.46
N LEU A 45 1.30 0.86 8.79
CA LEU A 45 0.87 -0.39 8.14
C LEU A 45 0.60 -0.18 6.65
N PHE A 46 -0.03 0.94 6.30
CA PHE A 46 -0.28 1.32 4.92
C PHE A 46 1.04 1.49 4.15
N ILE A 47 1.98 2.27 4.69
CA ILE A 47 3.27 2.53 4.05
C ILE A 47 4.07 1.25 3.88
N GLN A 48 4.20 0.44 4.92
CA GLN A 48 4.92 -0.83 4.86
C GLN A 48 4.29 -1.82 3.86
N SER A 49 2.96 -1.91 3.86
CA SER A 49 2.24 -2.77 2.91
C SER A 49 2.38 -2.26 1.48
N LEU A 50 2.37 -0.94 1.28
CA LEU A 50 2.54 -0.30 -0.03
C LEU A 50 3.96 -0.53 -0.56
N GLU A 51 5.00 -0.36 0.27
CA GLU A 51 6.39 -0.66 -0.10
C GLU A 51 6.53 -2.10 -0.60
N LYS A 52 5.98 -3.08 0.13
CA LYS A 52 6.02 -4.49 -0.26
C LYS A 52 5.22 -4.76 -1.56
N ALA A 53 4.05 -4.14 -1.71
CA ALA A 53 3.19 -4.38 -2.86
C ALA A 53 3.75 -3.78 -4.15
N VAL A 54 4.43 -2.64 -4.09
CA VAL A 54 4.97 -1.92 -5.26
C VAL A 54 6.22 -2.58 -5.84
N VAL A 55 6.88 -3.49 -5.14
CA VAL A 55 8.08 -4.19 -5.64
C VAL A 55 7.85 -4.82 -7.03
N LEU A 56 6.67 -5.36 -7.27
CA LEU A 56 6.27 -5.93 -8.56
C LEU A 56 5.62 -4.93 -9.52
N GLY A 57 5.59 -3.64 -9.15
CA GLY A 57 4.96 -2.57 -9.90
C GLY A 57 3.50 -2.32 -9.51
N LEU A 58 2.96 -1.21 -10.01
CA LEU A 58 1.57 -0.82 -9.78
C LEU A 58 0.61 -1.64 -10.65
N PRO A 59 -0.65 -1.87 -10.19
CA PRO A 59 -1.63 -2.64 -10.92
C PRO A 59 -1.95 -2.03 -12.29
N GLN A 60 -1.82 -2.86 -13.32
CA GLN A 60 -2.07 -2.51 -14.70
C GLN A 60 -2.97 -3.55 -15.36
N GLN A 61 -3.75 -3.09 -16.33
CA GLN A 61 -4.56 -3.97 -17.19
C GLN A 61 -4.42 -3.56 -18.65
N TYR A 62 -4.64 -4.53 -19.54
CA TYR A 62 -4.71 -4.24 -20.97
C TYR A 62 -6.06 -3.62 -21.30
N GLN A 63 -6.02 -2.40 -21.83
CA GLN A 63 -7.21 -1.69 -22.31
C GLN A 63 -7.15 -1.56 -23.83
N LYS A 64 -8.31 -1.66 -24.47
CA LYS A 64 -8.46 -1.45 -25.90
C LYS A 64 -8.44 0.06 -26.15
N GLN A 65 -7.46 0.52 -26.91
CA GLN A 65 -7.33 1.92 -27.31
C GLN A 65 -7.60 2.07 -28.81
N GLN A 66 -8.15 3.21 -29.16
CA GLN A 66 -8.33 3.61 -30.55
C GLN A 66 -7.60 4.92 -30.80
N GLU A 67 -6.79 4.94 -31.82
CA GLU A 67 -6.04 6.13 -32.20
C GLU A 67 -6.16 6.34 -33.72
N ARG A 68 -6.37 7.61 -34.13
CA ARG A 68 -6.31 8.02 -35.51
C ARG A 68 -4.98 8.70 -35.80
N SER A 69 -4.07 7.96 -36.42
CA SER A 69 -2.70 8.43 -36.67
C SER A 69 -2.19 7.98 -38.04
N GLN A 70 -1.05 8.54 -38.46
CA GLN A 70 -0.34 8.07 -39.65
C GLN A 70 0.36 6.74 -39.45
N LYS A 71 0.60 6.36 -38.15
CA LYS A 71 1.25 5.11 -37.79
C LYS A 71 0.19 4.06 -37.45
N VAL A 72 0.26 2.92 -38.13
CA VAL A 72 -0.62 1.78 -37.86
C VAL A 72 -0.09 1.02 -36.62
N ARG A 73 -0.90 0.98 -35.54
CA ARG A 73 -0.66 0.18 -34.36
C ARG A 73 -1.82 -0.81 -34.18
N GLY A 74 -1.51 -2.10 -34.17
CA GLY A 74 -2.54 -3.14 -34.00
C GLY A 74 -3.37 -3.38 -35.27
N SER A 75 -4.70 -3.39 -35.17
CA SER A 75 -5.62 -3.66 -36.26
C SER A 75 -6.34 -2.38 -36.73
N ILE A 76 -6.59 -2.29 -38.04
CA ILE A 76 -7.37 -1.19 -38.62
C ILE A 76 -8.85 -1.37 -38.21
N ASN A 77 -9.49 -0.30 -37.76
CA ASN A 77 -10.92 -0.32 -37.49
C ASN A 77 -11.68 -0.06 -38.79
N PHE A 78 -12.13 -1.12 -39.45
CA PHE A 78 -12.83 -1.04 -40.74
C PHE A 78 -14.10 -0.19 -40.71
N ASN A 79 -14.84 -0.18 -39.62
CA ASN A 79 -16.05 0.62 -39.49
C ASN A 79 -15.74 2.13 -39.51
N ASP A 80 -14.69 2.54 -38.81
CA ASP A 80 -14.25 3.94 -38.83
C ASP A 80 -13.53 4.29 -40.12
N TYR A 81 -12.78 3.35 -40.71
CA TYR A 81 -12.17 3.53 -42.04
C TYR A 81 -13.21 3.86 -43.10
N LEU A 82 -14.28 3.08 -43.21
CA LEU A 82 -15.34 3.32 -44.20
C LEU A 82 -16.09 4.65 -43.96
N LYS A 83 -16.22 5.07 -42.69
CA LYS A 83 -16.99 6.28 -42.35
C LYS A 83 -16.18 7.57 -42.44
N ARG A 84 -14.87 7.53 -42.12
CA ARG A 84 -14.07 8.73 -41.88
C ARG A 84 -12.80 8.82 -42.69
N ASP A 85 -12.29 7.69 -43.16
CA ASP A 85 -10.96 7.60 -43.76
C ASP A 85 -11.03 7.35 -45.27
N ILE A 86 -12.23 7.40 -45.88
CA ILE A 86 -12.44 7.38 -47.33
C ILE A 86 -12.95 8.75 -47.79
N PRO A 87 -12.25 9.42 -48.76
CA PRO A 87 -10.97 9.05 -49.36
C PRO A 87 -9.81 9.16 -48.36
N PHE A 88 -8.79 8.30 -48.49
CA PHE A 88 -7.65 8.23 -47.61
C PHE A 88 -6.90 9.56 -47.50
N GLN A 89 -6.81 10.10 -46.28
CA GLN A 89 -6.17 11.40 -45.96
C GLN A 89 -4.83 11.26 -45.24
N GLY A 90 -4.16 10.12 -45.36
CA GLY A 90 -2.87 9.87 -44.72
C GLY A 90 -2.97 9.48 -43.25
N LYS A 91 -4.19 9.29 -42.68
CA LYS A 91 -4.40 8.83 -41.29
C LYS A 91 -5.39 7.68 -41.29
N LEU A 92 -5.13 6.70 -40.42
CA LEU A 92 -6.00 5.55 -40.22
C LEU A 92 -6.41 5.43 -38.78
N THR A 93 -7.65 5.03 -38.56
CA THR A 93 -8.13 4.68 -37.22
C THR A 93 -7.73 3.25 -36.92
N THR A 94 -6.85 3.07 -35.93
CA THR A 94 -6.35 1.77 -35.51
C THR A 94 -6.80 1.44 -34.10
N THR A 95 -6.95 0.17 -33.84
CA THR A 95 -7.30 -0.36 -32.52
C THR A 95 -6.15 -1.25 -32.02
N PHE A 96 -5.66 -0.96 -30.84
CA PHE A 96 -4.59 -1.74 -30.19
C PHE A 96 -4.89 -1.93 -28.71
N ARG A 97 -4.16 -2.85 -28.08
CA ARG A 97 -4.22 -3.05 -26.62
C ARG A 97 -2.96 -2.46 -25.99
N GLU A 98 -3.17 -1.63 -24.98
CA GLU A 98 -2.08 -1.01 -24.22
C GLU A 98 -2.25 -1.29 -22.74
N ARG A 99 -1.12 -1.48 -22.04
CA ARG A 99 -1.13 -1.64 -20.57
C ARG A 99 -1.32 -0.26 -19.96
N MET A 100 -2.40 -0.10 -19.22
CA MET A 100 -2.71 1.14 -18.52
C MET A 100 -2.89 0.88 -17.02
N TYR A 101 -2.50 1.84 -16.22
CA TYR A 101 -2.75 1.81 -14.79
C TYR A 101 -4.25 1.86 -14.52
N ILE A 102 -4.67 1.23 -13.43
CA ILE A 102 -6.05 1.26 -12.99
C ILE A 102 -6.25 2.57 -12.23
N GLN A 103 -6.99 3.48 -12.83
CA GLN A 103 -7.12 4.86 -12.37
C GLN A 103 -7.67 4.96 -10.96
N GLU A 104 -8.67 4.13 -10.61
CA GLU A 104 -9.28 4.12 -9.28
C GLU A 104 -8.25 3.76 -8.20
N ILE A 105 -7.33 2.84 -8.50
CA ILE A 105 -6.27 2.45 -7.57
C ILE A 105 -5.25 3.57 -7.41
N ILE A 106 -4.82 4.18 -8.51
CA ILE A 106 -3.89 5.31 -8.50
C ILE A 106 -4.45 6.46 -7.66
N ASP A 107 -5.71 6.82 -7.89
CA ASP A 107 -6.37 7.94 -7.20
C ASP A 107 -6.49 7.67 -5.69
N VAL A 108 -6.90 6.46 -5.30
CA VAL A 108 -7.00 6.06 -3.89
C VAL A 108 -5.64 6.08 -3.19
N LEU A 109 -4.60 5.53 -3.82
CA LEU A 109 -3.26 5.51 -3.23
C LEU A 109 -2.69 6.93 -3.08
N TYR A 110 -2.83 7.76 -4.11
CA TYR A 110 -2.36 9.14 -4.07
C TYR A 110 -3.04 9.95 -2.96
N LEU A 111 -4.37 9.88 -2.89
CA LEU A 111 -5.14 10.63 -1.90
C LEU A 111 -4.86 10.15 -0.47
N ALA A 112 -4.67 8.84 -0.26
CA ALA A 112 -4.26 8.31 1.04
C ALA A 112 -2.89 8.86 1.46
N LEU A 113 -1.88 8.83 0.58
CA LEU A 113 -0.55 9.42 0.85
C LEU A 113 -0.65 10.92 1.13
N LYS A 114 -1.41 11.67 0.32
CA LYS A 114 -1.60 13.11 0.50
C LYS A 114 -2.27 13.44 1.83
N LYS A 115 -3.25 12.63 2.26
CA LYS A 115 -3.88 12.80 3.57
C LYS A 115 -2.90 12.55 4.70
N LEU A 116 -2.10 11.49 4.62
CA LEU A 116 -1.07 11.21 5.63
C LEU A 116 -0.02 12.33 5.67
N GLU A 117 0.39 12.87 4.53
CA GLU A 117 1.29 14.02 4.46
C GLU A 117 0.70 15.26 5.15
N SER A 118 -0.60 15.50 5.01
CA SER A 118 -1.26 16.64 5.65
C SER A 118 -1.37 16.51 7.17
N VAL A 119 -1.46 15.28 7.70
CA VAL A 119 -1.61 15.02 9.16
C VAL A 119 -0.27 14.87 9.85
N PHE A 120 0.65 14.12 9.26
CA PHE A 120 1.92 13.71 9.89
C PHE A 120 3.16 14.34 9.25
N GLY A 121 3.01 15.17 8.22
CA GLY A 121 4.12 15.77 7.49
C GLY A 121 4.73 14.84 6.42
N LYS A 122 5.67 15.40 5.65
CA LYS A 122 6.31 14.69 4.51
C LYS A 122 7.21 13.54 4.92
N GLU A 123 7.69 13.54 6.14
CA GLU A 123 8.66 12.57 6.64
C GLU A 123 8.08 11.16 6.76
N ILE A 124 6.76 11.04 6.96
CA ILE A 124 6.09 9.75 7.16
C ILE A 124 6.25 8.80 5.96
N HIS A 125 6.41 9.33 4.76
CA HIS A 125 6.57 8.55 3.54
C HIS A 125 7.87 8.87 2.77
N SER A 126 8.89 9.29 3.48
CA SER A 126 10.19 9.68 2.89
C SER A 126 10.78 8.61 1.95
N ARG A 127 10.58 7.33 2.25
CA ARG A 127 11.00 6.19 1.41
C ARG A 127 10.18 6.05 0.12
N LEU A 128 8.97 6.59 0.09
CA LEU A 128 8.03 6.49 -1.04
C LEU A 128 7.96 7.77 -1.86
N LEU A 129 8.90 8.71 -1.71
CA LEU A 129 8.87 10.01 -2.40
C LEU A 129 8.78 9.86 -3.92
N GLY A 130 9.56 8.97 -4.51
CA GLY A 130 9.49 8.70 -5.96
C GLY A 130 8.13 8.15 -6.39
N LEU A 131 7.56 7.23 -5.61
CA LEU A 131 6.22 6.70 -5.85
C LEU A 131 5.16 7.78 -5.69
N SER A 132 5.24 8.60 -4.64
CA SER A 132 4.30 9.70 -4.40
C SER A 132 4.30 10.71 -5.55
N GLN A 133 5.46 11.07 -6.07
CA GLN A 133 5.60 11.95 -7.23
C GLN A 133 4.99 11.32 -8.49
N PHE A 134 5.25 10.02 -8.72
CA PHE A 134 4.68 9.30 -9.85
C PHE A 134 3.13 9.25 -9.75
N LEU A 135 2.59 8.88 -8.59
CA LEU A 135 1.14 8.84 -8.37
C LEU A 135 0.51 10.22 -8.57
N LYS A 136 1.19 11.29 -8.14
CA LYS A 136 0.74 12.68 -8.37
C LYS A 136 0.62 13.00 -9.86
N GLN A 137 1.56 12.56 -10.69
CA GLN A 137 1.53 12.79 -12.14
C GLN A 137 0.39 12.02 -12.82
N GLN A 138 0.05 10.83 -12.30
CA GLN A 138 -1.00 9.97 -12.84
C GLN A 138 -2.37 10.23 -12.23
N TYR A 139 -2.47 11.10 -11.23
CA TYR A 139 -3.72 11.40 -10.54
C TYR A 139 -4.74 12.08 -11.45
N SER A 140 -5.98 11.57 -11.45
CA SER A 140 -7.04 12.07 -12.32
C SER A 140 -7.62 13.44 -11.94
N GLY A 141 -7.28 13.96 -10.76
CA GLY A 141 -7.88 15.17 -10.20
C GLY A 141 -9.23 14.95 -9.51
N ARG A 142 -9.73 13.72 -9.45
CA ARG A 142 -11.04 13.40 -8.87
C ARG A 142 -10.91 12.98 -7.41
N PHE A 143 -11.86 13.38 -6.58
CA PHE A 143 -11.97 12.87 -5.21
C PHE A 143 -12.27 11.37 -5.23
N ALA A 144 -11.66 10.62 -4.31
CA ALA A 144 -12.03 9.24 -4.09
C ALA A 144 -13.33 9.18 -3.27
N SER A 145 -14.46 9.07 -3.94
CA SER A 145 -15.74 8.75 -3.30
C SER A 145 -15.68 7.33 -2.72
N TYR A 146 -16.59 7.02 -1.79
CA TYR A 146 -16.76 5.65 -1.27
C TYR A 146 -16.86 4.61 -2.39
N GLU A 147 -17.63 4.91 -3.45
CA GLU A 147 -17.74 4.03 -4.62
C GLU A 147 -16.40 3.81 -5.34
N THR A 148 -15.59 4.86 -5.48
CA THR A 148 -14.26 4.75 -6.11
C THR A 148 -13.35 3.84 -5.30
N ILE A 149 -13.38 3.95 -3.97
CA ILE A 149 -12.62 3.09 -3.06
C ILE A 149 -13.09 1.63 -3.21
N GLN A 150 -14.40 1.38 -3.23
CA GLN A 150 -14.94 0.03 -3.39
C GLN A 150 -14.61 -0.56 -4.77
N ARG A 151 -14.69 0.23 -5.85
CA ARG A 151 -14.26 -0.21 -7.19
C ARG A 151 -12.78 -0.60 -7.21
N ALA A 152 -11.92 0.21 -6.57
CA ALA A 152 -10.50 -0.10 -6.44
C ALA A 152 -10.27 -1.43 -5.71
N LYS A 153 -10.95 -1.67 -4.58
CA LYS A 153 -10.83 -2.89 -3.76
C LYS A 153 -11.34 -4.14 -4.46
N THR A 154 -12.42 -4.03 -5.22
CA THR A 154 -13.08 -5.16 -5.90
C THR A 154 -12.58 -5.39 -7.33
N HIS A 155 -11.65 -4.59 -7.80
CA HIS A 155 -11.14 -4.68 -9.16
C HIS A 155 -10.50 -6.05 -9.45
N GLN A 156 -10.87 -6.69 -10.56
CA GLN A 156 -10.42 -8.06 -10.91
C GLN A 156 -8.91 -8.25 -10.91
N THR A 157 -8.17 -7.21 -11.29
CA THR A 157 -6.69 -7.25 -11.34
C THR A 157 -6.06 -7.50 -9.98
N ILE A 158 -6.72 -7.09 -8.87
CA ILE A 158 -6.24 -7.31 -7.49
C ILE A 158 -6.25 -8.79 -7.12
N ASN A 159 -7.07 -9.62 -7.77
CA ASN A 159 -7.10 -11.07 -7.55
C ASN A 159 -5.91 -11.79 -8.19
N ASN A 160 -5.16 -11.12 -9.08
CA ASN A 160 -3.95 -11.67 -9.64
C ASN A 160 -2.89 -11.83 -8.52
N PRO A 161 -2.20 -12.98 -8.41
CA PRO A 161 -1.14 -13.20 -7.42
C PRO A 161 -0.10 -12.08 -7.37
N MET A 162 0.26 -11.52 -8.53
CA MET A 162 1.21 -10.41 -8.66
C MET A 162 0.76 -9.13 -7.91
N TYR A 163 -0.55 -8.86 -7.88
CA TYR A 163 -1.11 -7.64 -7.30
C TYR A 163 -1.88 -7.88 -6.00
N ARG A 164 -1.89 -9.13 -5.51
CA ARG A 164 -2.65 -9.50 -4.30
C ARG A 164 -2.24 -8.68 -3.06
N GLY A 165 -0.98 -8.23 -2.99
CA GLY A 165 -0.49 -7.37 -1.91
C GLY A 165 -1.26 -6.05 -1.80
N PHE A 166 -1.78 -5.53 -2.92
CA PHE A 166 -2.56 -4.29 -2.91
C PHE A 166 -3.91 -4.40 -2.21
N LYS A 167 -4.43 -5.62 -1.96
CA LYS A 167 -5.68 -5.80 -1.22
C LYS A 167 -5.59 -5.17 0.17
N LYS A 168 -4.55 -5.54 0.94
CA LYS A 168 -4.32 -4.95 2.27
C LYS A 168 -4.05 -3.44 2.20
N VAL A 169 -3.29 -3.00 1.20
CA VAL A 169 -2.99 -1.58 0.99
C VAL A 169 -4.27 -0.77 0.80
N LEU A 170 -5.20 -1.25 -0.02
CA LEU A 170 -6.47 -0.59 -0.28
C LEU A 170 -7.42 -0.62 0.93
N GLU A 171 -7.36 -1.68 1.76
CA GLU A 171 -8.08 -1.73 3.04
C GLU A 171 -7.58 -0.64 3.99
N TYR A 172 -6.26 -0.47 4.13
CA TYR A 172 -5.70 0.63 4.94
C TYR A 172 -5.96 2.00 4.34
N ALA A 173 -5.88 2.15 3.01
CA ALA A 173 -6.21 3.39 2.32
C ALA A 173 -7.66 3.81 2.57
N GLU A 174 -8.60 2.86 2.57
CA GLU A 174 -10.00 3.11 2.92
C GLU A 174 -10.13 3.71 4.32
N ILE A 175 -9.51 3.09 5.34
CA ILE A 175 -9.54 3.60 6.71
C ILE A 175 -8.97 5.02 6.77
N ILE A 176 -7.85 5.27 6.12
CA ILE A 176 -7.21 6.57 6.07
C ILE A 176 -8.16 7.60 5.45
N LEU A 177 -8.79 7.29 4.33
CA LEU A 177 -9.63 8.22 3.58
C LEU A 177 -10.99 8.46 4.25
N LEU A 178 -11.60 7.42 4.84
CA LEU A 178 -12.90 7.49 5.48
C LEU A 178 -12.86 8.03 6.92
N ASN A 179 -11.69 8.30 7.47
CA ASN A 179 -11.60 8.92 8.80
C ASN A 179 -12.30 10.29 8.79
N LYS A 180 -13.12 10.54 9.81
CA LYS A 180 -14.24 11.50 9.91
C LYS A 180 -14.03 12.93 9.37
N ASP A 181 -12.80 13.38 9.19
CA ASP A 181 -12.51 14.77 8.85
C ASP A 181 -12.63 15.12 7.36
N LEU A 182 -12.86 14.14 6.47
CA LEU A 182 -12.94 14.38 5.02
C LEU A 182 -14.26 14.01 4.35
N MET A 183 -15.25 13.51 5.10
CA MET A 183 -16.56 13.22 4.52
C MET A 183 -17.50 14.41 4.64
N PRO A 184 -18.27 14.72 3.56
CA PRO A 184 -19.43 15.62 3.67
C PRO A 184 -20.38 15.14 4.75
N ASP A 185 -20.95 16.06 5.53
CA ASP A 185 -21.76 15.75 6.72
C ASP A 185 -22.92 14.75 6.49
N ASN A 186 -23.36 14.56 5.26
CA ASN A 186 -24.48 13.69 4.92
C ASN A 186 -24.16 12.18 4.91
N GLU A 187 -22.89 11.78 4.89
CA GLU A 187 -22.49 10.36 4.83
C GLU A 187 -21.95 9.81 6.16
N LYS A 188 -21.87 10.65 7.20
CA LYS A 188 -21.29 10.29 8.51
C LYS A 188 -22.10 9.27 9.32
N GLN A 189 -23.35 8.97 8.93
CA GLN A 189 -24.29 8.21 9.77
C GLN A 189 -24.22 6.68 9.66
N ASN A 190 -23.48 6.11 8.69
CA ASN A 190 -23.53 4.67 8.41
C ASN A 190 -22.17 3.93 8.51
N LEU A 191 -21.14 4.55 9.04
CA LEU A 191 -19.86 3.84 9.25
C LEU A 191 -19.86 3.11 10.60
N ALA A 192 -20.25 1.84 10.56
CA ALA A 192 -19.99 0.92 11.64
C ALA A 192 -18.47 0.92 11.90
N THR A 193 -18.08 1.20 13.14
CA THR A 193 -16.70 1.11 13.60
C THR A 193 -16.25 -0.34 13.44
N THR A 194 -15.65 -0.65 12.31
CA THR A 194 -15.04 -1.95 12.09
C THR A 194 -13.80 -2.01 12.97
N GLY A 195 -13.89 -2.77 14.07
CA GLY A 195 -12.75 -2.97 14.97
C GLY A 195 -11.65 -3.72 14.23
N TYR A 196 -10.56 -3.04 13.89
CA TYR A 196 -9.36 -3.68 13.38
C TYR A 196 -8.54 -4.21 14.55
N LEU A 197 -8.35 -5.53 14.59
CA LEU A 197 -7.39 -6.17 15.48
C LEU A 197 -5.99 -5.92 14.92
N PHE A 198 -5.26 -5.02 15.57
CA PHE A 198 -3.85 -4.81 15.31
C PHE A 198 -3.05 -5.84 16.10
N ASP A 199 -2.21 -6.61 15.41
CA ASP A 199 -1.32 -7.54 16.08
C ASP A 199 -0.06 -6.80 16.57
N ILE A 200 -0.13 -6.38 17.85
CA ILE A 200 1.00 -5.73 18.52
C ILE A 200 2.17 -6.71 18.68
N ALA A 201 1.91 -8.01 18.74
CA ALA A 201 2.95 -9.02 18.84
C ALA A 201 3.79 -9.06 17.57
N GLU A 202 3.16 -9.07 16.38
CA GLU A 202 3.87 -8.99 15.09
C GLU A 202 4.74 -7.73 15.00
N LEU A 203 4.22 -6.56 15.41
CA LEU A 203 5.00 -5.32 15.43
C LEU A 203 6.21 -5.44 16.38
N TYR A 204 6.03 -6.07 17.53
CA TYR A 204 7.10 -6.24 18.51
C TYR A 204 8.20 -7.17 17.97
N GLU A 205 7.84 -8.23 17.28
CA GLU A 205 8.79 -9.14 16.63
C GLU A 205 9.64 -8.40 15.59
N ILE A 206 9.00 -7.60 14.71
CA ILE A 206 9.69 -6.78 13.69
C ILE A 206 10.61 -5.75 14.36
N TYR A 207 10.16 -5.13 15.46
CA TYR A 207 10.95 -4.19 16.23
C TYR A 207 12.21 -4.86 16.81
N LEU A 208 12.05 -6.04 17.42
CA LEU A 208 13.17 -6.79 17.99
C LEU A 208 14.15 -7.26 16.92
N GLU A 209 13.67 -7.78 15.78
CA GLU A 209 14.51 -8.19 14.67
C GLU A 209 15.41 -7.03 14.21
N LYS A 210 14.81 -5.85 14.03
CA LYS A 210 15.54 -4.66 13.59
C LYS A 210 16.50 -4.13 14.66
N LEU A 211 16.08 -4.14 15.93
CA LEU A 211 16.90 -3.72 17.06
C LEU A 211 18.13 -4.60 17.22
N LEU A 212 17.94 -5.92 17.14
CA LEU A 212 19.03 -6.89 17.26
C LEU A 212 19.99 -6.81 16.06
N SER A 213 19.47 -6.69 14.85
CA SER A 213 20.28 -6.53 13.64
C SER A 213 21.16 -5.28 13.67
N ARG A 214 20.71 -4.19 14.31
CA ARG A 214 21.49 -2.97 14.45
C ARG A 214 22.56 -3.06 15.54
N ASN A 215 22.23 -3.69 16.66
CA ASN A 215 23.15 -3.77 17.81
C ASN A 215 24.18 -4.90 17.67
N PHE A 216 23.87 -5.91 16.86
CA PHE A 216 24.72 -7.10 16.67
C PHE A 216 24.99 -7.34 15.17
N PRO A 217 25.79 -6.50 14.49
CA PRO A 217 26.03 -6.60 13.05
C PRO A 217 26.76 -7.89 12.65
N GLU A 218 27.47 -8.54 13.57
CA GLU A 218 28.13 -9.83 13.38
C GLU A 218 27.14 -11.02 13.36
N TRP A 219 25.89 -10.80 13.75
CA TRP A 219 24.83 -11.80 13.74
C TRP A 219 23.86 -11.56 12.59
N LEU A 220 23.44 -12.63 11.95
CA LEU A 220 22.32 -12.63 11.05
C LEU A 220 21.04 -12.88 11.88
N VAL A 221 20.20 -11.88 11.98
CA VAL A 221 18.90 -11.98 12.68
C VAL A 221 17.82 -12.21 11.63
N SER A 222 16.96 -13.19 11.86
CA SER A 222 15.80 -13.46 10.98
C SER A 222 14.62 -13.92 11.81
N GLY A 223 13.42 -13.41 11.46
CA GLY A 223 12.15 -13.79 12.09
C GLY A 223 11.44 -14.92 11.35
N GLN A 224 10.60 -15.66 12.07
CA GLN A 224 9.64 -16.64 11.52
C GLN A 224 10.22 -17.66 10.54
N VAL A 225 11.42 -18.15 10.77
CA VAL A 225 12.07 -19.17 9.94
C VAL A 225 11.55 -20.56 10.31
N GLU A 226 11.09 -21.33 9.31
CA GLU A 226 10.69 -22.70 9.52
C GLU A 226 11.92 -23.58 9.82
N ILE A 227 11.99 -24.16 11.02
CA ILE A 227 13.01 -25.16 11.39
C ILE A 227 12.35 -26.54 11.43
N PRO A 228 12.71 -27.45 10.50
CA PRO A 228 12.22 -28.81 10.55
C PRO A 228 12.90 -29.57 11.70
N ILE A 229 12.12 -30.02 12.68
CA ILE A 229 12.62 -30.86 13.77
C ILE A 229 12.67 -32.32 13.35
N TYR A 230 11.68 -32.75 12.56
CA TYR A 230 11.53 -34.13 12.17
C TYR A 230 11.04 -34.24 10.72
N GLN A 231 11.80 -34.93 9.88
CA GLN A 231 11.46 -35.23 8.50
C GLN A 231 11.57 -36.73 8.28
N LYS A 232 10.43 -37.45 8.34
CA LYS A 232 10.31 -38.84 7.82
C LYS A 232 9.20 -38.91 6.80
N GLN A 233 9.16 -40.02 6.05
CA GLN A 233 8.28 -40.23 4.91
C GLN A 233 6.78 -40.01 5.19
N PHE A 234 6.33 -40.21 6.44
CA PHE A 234 4.93 -40.12 6.87
C PHE A 234 4.65 -39.05 7.91
N TYR A 235 5.67 -38.36 8.43
CA TYR A 235 5.49 -37.35 9.47
C TYR A 235 6.52 -36.23 9.36
N ARG A 236 6.01 -35.00 9.25
CA ARG A 236 6.83 -33.79 9.24
C ARG A 236 6.40 -32.89 10.39
N ARG A 237 7.35 -32.47 11.21
CA ARG A 237 7.11 -31.49 12.27
C ARG A 237 8.15 -30.40 12.20
N SER A 238 7.66 -29.16 12.18
CA SER A 238 8.48 -27.95 12.14
C SER A 238 8.11 -27.05 13.31
N ILE A 239 9.06 -26.22 13.75
CA ILE A 239 8.83 -25.11 14.68
C ILE A 239 9.08 -23.82 13.93
N PHE A 240 8.42 -22.76 14.39
CA PHE A 240 8.55 -21.40 13.85
C PHE A 240 8.95 -20.50 15.02
N PRO A 241 10.24 -20.39 15.36
CA PRO A 241 10.69 -19.47 16.38
C PRO A 241 10.49 -18.03 15.92
N ASP A 242 10.11 -17.16 16.85
CA ASP A 242 9.86 -15.74 16.56
C ASP A 242 11.11 -15.03 16.04
N LEU A 243 12.29 -15.38 16.58
CA LEU A 243 13.59 -14.84 16.18
C LEU A 243 14.69 -15.88 16.25
N ILE A 244 15.58 -15.86 15.25
CA ILE A 244 16.79 -16.66 15.21
C ILE A 244 17.98 -15.75 15.00
N MET A 245 19.03 -15.95 15.78
CA MET A 245 20.31 -15.27 15.61
C MET A 245 21.38 -16.28 15.20
N LYS A 246 22.00 -16.08 14.06
CA LYS A 246 23.08 -16.93 13.54
C LYS A 246 24.35 -16.10 13.38
N HIS A 247 25.42 -16.55 13.99
CA HIS A 247 26.71 -15.87 13.86
C HIS A 247 27.26 -16.04 12.45
N ARG A 248 27.76 -14.96 11.84
CA ARG A 248 28.20 -14.98 10.42
C ARG A 248 29.43 -15.84 10.16
N THR A 249 30.29 -16.00 11.17
CA THR A 249 31.56 -16.77 11.06
C THR A 249 31.48 -18.19 11.57
N SER A 250 30.45 -18.55 12.33
CA SER A 250 30.29 -19.89 12.98
C SER A 250 29.15 -20.70 12.39
N GLY A 251 28.64 -20.32 11.22
CA GLY A 251 27.42 -20.80 10.58
C GLY A 251 27.35 -22.23 10.18
#